data_1df4747b65b048dd83c83502398b4a80
#
_entry.id   1df4747b65b048dd83c83502398b4a80
#
_cell.length_a   1.000
_cell.length_b   1.000
_cell.length_c   1.000
_cell.angle_alpha   90.00
_cell.angle_beta   90.00
_cell.angle_gamma   90.00
#
_symmetry.space_group_name_H-M   'P 1'
#
loop_
_entity.id
_entity.type
_entity.pdbx_description
1 polymer ?
#
loop_
_entity_poly.entity_id
_entity_poly.type
_entity_poly.pdbx_seq_one_letter_code
_entity_poly.pdbx_strand_id
1 'polypeptide(L)'
;EKIGSGTTVAKEGPFYGKFTRFLVRLDGKLNDPRYAFMFRPKMYAQTAKLKDLLSKILVADGSAQVTILDLSGVPFDIVNTIVSLLARLIFDFNFWNPSRRDFPILLVFEEAHNYLPSSGIGTSAARRTVERIAKEGRKYGVSIMVVSQRPVEVSETILSQCNNYVIMRLTNPLDQNYIKRLVPDSFAGLVDVLPSLRQGEALIVGEAISMPLRVQVDFPKPEPDSSDIKFYEKWK
;
A
#
# COMPACT_ATOMS: atom_id res chain seq x y z
N GLU A 1 27.16 41.16 15.63
CA GLU A 1 28.09 42.04 16.37
C GLU A 1 27.69 43.48 16.11
N LYS A 2 27.54 44.30 17.17
CA LYS A 2 27.33 45.74 17.04
C LYS A 2 28.68 46.41 16.75
N ILE A 3 28.83 46.96 15.57
CA ILE A 3 29.97 47.78 15.20
C ILE A 3 29.49 49.22 15.20
N GLY A 4 30.03 50.04 16.05
CA GLY A 4 29.80 51.47 16.32
C GLY A 4 28.75 52.18 15.44
N SER A 5 27.83 52.93 16.03
CA SER A 5 26.67 53.65 15.45
C SER A 5 25.39 52.86 15.21
N GLY A 6 25.17 51.73 15.84
CA GLY A 6 23.83 51.09 15.82
C GLY A 6 23.44 50.26 14.60
N THR A 7 24.30 50.09 13.62
CA THR A 7 24.04 49.30 12.43
C THR A 7 24.38 47.83 12.71
N THR A 8 23.39 46.95 12.63
CA THR A 8 23.58 45.47 12.75
C THR A 8 23.99 44.90 11.39
N VAL A 9 25.22 44.46 11.26
CA VAL A 9 25.69 43.77 10.05
C VAL A 9 25.51 42.25 10.27
N ALA A 10 24.82 41.60 9.34
CA ALA A 10 24.67 40.14 9.37
C ALA A 10 26.04 39.48 9.08
N LYS A 11 26.55 38.69 10.03
CA LYS A 11 27.78 37.92 9.88
C LYS A 11 27.45 36.48 9.54
N GLU A 12 28.15 35.91 8.58
CA GLU A 12 27.99 34.50 8.22
C GLU A 12 28.29 33.58 9.42
N GLY A 13 27.30 32.82 9.83
CA GLY A 13 27.46 31.82 10.90
C GLY A 13 28.14 30.53 10.41
N PRO A 14 28.52 29.62 11.34
CA PRO A 14 29.26 28.41 10.99
C PRO A 14 28.48 27.44 10.07
N PHE A 15 27.19 27.65 9.89
CA PHE A 15 26.32 26.84 9.01
C PHE A 15 25.86 27.60 7.76
N TYR A 16 26.38 28.79 7.51
CA TYR A 16 26.02 29.56 6.33
C TYR A 16 26.25 28.77 5.05
N GLY A 17 25.26 28.73 4.18
CA GLY A 17 25.29 27.99 2.90
C GLY A 17 25.15 26.47 3.00
N LYS A 18 25.34 25.84 4.17
CA LYS A 18 25.27 24.38 4.31
C LYS A 18 23.87 23.82 4.04
N PHE A 19 22.83 24.59 4.30
CA PHE A 19 21.43 24.18 4.10
C PHE A 19 20.83 24.61 2.76
N THR A 20 21.57 25.28 1.92
CA THR A 20 21.04 25.85 0.66
C THR A 20 20.38 24.77 -0.21
N ARG A 21 21.02 23.62 -0.40
CA ARG A 21 20.44 22.50 -1.18
C ARG A 21 19.17 21.94 -0.56
N PHE A 22 19.12 21.86 0.76
CA PHE A 22 17.93 21.41 1.49
C PHE A 22 16.79 22.41 1.33
N LEU A 23 17.07 23.70 1.53
CA LEU A 23 16.06 24.78 1.41
C LEU A 23 15.48 24.84 -0.01
N VAL A 24 16.31 24.76 -1.03
CA VAL A 24 15.85 24.75 -2.44
C VAL A 24 14.93 23.55 -2.71
N ARG A 25 15.29 22.35 -2.21
CA ARG A 25 14.45 21.17 -2.36
C ARG A 25 13.15 21.27 -1.58
N LEU A 26 13.20 21.79 -0.38
CA LEU A 26 12.02 22.01 0.46
C LEU A 26 11.08 23.03 -0.19
N ASP A 27 11.62 24.15 -0.66
CA ASP A 27 10.84 25.20 -1.34
C ASP A 27 10.18 24.66 -2.62
N GLY A 28 10.90 23.87 -3.40
CA GLY A 28 10.33 23.16 -4.55
C GLY A 28 9.13 22.27 -4.19
N LYS A 29 9.22 21.54 -3.07
CA LYS A 29 8.11 20.70 -2.59
C LYS A 29 6.95 21.52 -2.01
N LEU A 30 7.23 22.59 -1.31
CA LEU A 30 6.22 23.50 -0.73
C LEU A 30 5.37 24.18 -1.83
N ASN A 31 5.96 24.45 -2.98
CA ASN A 31 5.31 25.11 -4.11
C ASN A 31 4.70 24.13 -5.13
N ASP A 32 4.99 22.83 -5.03
CA ASP A 32 4.39 21.81 -5.89
C ASP A 32 2.94 21.50 -5.45
N PRO A 33 1.93 21.70 -6.32
CA PRO A 33 0.53 21.46 -5.99
C PRO A 33 0.22 20.02 -5.51
N ARG A 34 1.03 19.04 -5.93
CA ARG A 34 0.85 17.63 -5.56
C ARG A 34 1.09 17.38 -4.07
N TYR A 35 1.84 18.25 -3.39
CA TYR A 35 2.09 18.19 -1.94
C TYR A 35 1.18 19.12 -1.14
N ALA A 36 0.26 19.83 -1.80
CA ALA A 36 -0.59 20.84 -1.13
C ALA A 36 -1.44 20.25 0.00
N PHE A 37 -1.89 18.99 -0.14
CA PHE A 37 -2.66 18.32 0.90
C PHE A 37 -1.87 18.13 2.20
N MET A 38 -0.55 18.00 2.12
CA MET A 38 0.34 17.80 3.26
C MET A 38 0.79 19.15 3.88
N PHE A 39 1.21 20.10 3.04
CA PHE A 39 1.78 21.38 3.50
C PHE A 39 0.73 22.48 3.71
N ARG A 40 -0.43 22.38 3.05
CA ARG A 40 -1.52 23.36 3.11
C ARG A 40 -2.87 22.69 3.33
N PRO A 41 -3.03 21.87 4.40
CA PRO A 41 -4.26 21.12 4.63
C PRO A 41 -5.40 22.11 4.92
N LYS A 42 -6.45 22.09 4.07
CA LYS A 42 -7.61 22.99 4.23
C LYS A 42 -8.63 22.46 5.23
N MET A 43 -8.80 21.13 5.32
CA MET A 43 -9.93 20.52 6.06
C MET A 43 -9.55 19.84 7.39
N TYR A 44 -8.42 19.18 7.48
CA TYR A 44 -8.07 18.31 8.61
C TYR A 44 -6.87 18.76 9.43
N ALA A 45 -6.53 20.06 9.35
CA ALA A 45 -5.42 20.64 10.11
C ALA A 45 -5.63 20.70 11.63
N GLN A 46 -6.85 20.45 12.11
CA GLN A 46 -7.19 20.48 13.54
C GLN A 46 -7.34 19.07 14.09
N THR A 47 -6.74 18.79 15.25
CA THR A 47 -6.82 17.47 15.92
C THR A 47 -8.27 17.03 16.18
N ALA A 48 -9.20 17.98 16.41
CA ALA A 48 -10.62 17.70 16.58
C ALA A 48 -11.26 16.99 15.37
N LYS A 49 -10.67 17.12 14.19
CA LYS A 49 -11.18 16.49 12.96
C LYS A 49 -10.59 15.10 12.67
N LEU A 50 -9.69 14.57 13.49
CA LEU A 50 -9.18 13.21 13.34
C LEU A 50 -10.29 12.17 13.47
N LYS A 51 -11.23 12.39 14.40
CA LYS A 51 -12.41 11.53 14.56
C LYS A 51 -13.25 11.49 13.28
N ASP A 52 -13.48 12.64 12.66
CA ASP A 52 -14.26 12.74 11.42
C ASP A 52 -13.55 12.05 10.25
N LEU A 53 -12.22 12.18 10.17
CA LEU A 53 -11.40 11.51 9.16
C LEU A 53 -11.47 9.98 9.34
N LEU A 54 -11.26 9.49 10.56
CA LEU A 54 -11.35 8.06 10.87
C LEU A 54 -12.75 7.51 10.60
N SER A 55 -13.79 8.23 10.98
CA SER A 55 -15.17 7.83 10.72
C SER A 55 -15.47 7.69 9.22
N LYS A 56 -14.89 8.55 8.38
CA LYS A 56 -15.01 8.45 6.93
C LYS A 56 -14.22 7.29 6.34
N ILE A 57 -12.98 7.08 6.80
CA ILE A 57 -12.12 5.98 6.32
C ILE A 57 -12.73 4.63 6.70
N LEU A 58 -13.23 4.51 7.93
CA LEU A 58 -13.77 3.26 8.47
C LEU A 58 -15.26 3.08 8.20
N VAL A 59 -15.93 4.08 7.59
CA VAL A 59 -17.39 4.10 7.36
C VAL A 59 -18.14 3.71 8.64
N ALA A 60 -17.81 4.38 9.75
CA ALA A 60 -18.31 4.03 11.07
C ALA A 60 -19.84 4.21 11.23
N ASP A 61 -20.49 4.89 10.29
CA ASP A 61 -21.93 5.06 10.20
C ASP A 61 -22.66 3.89 9.51
N GLY A 62 -21.89 2.91 8.98
CA GLY A 62 -22.45 1.77 8.25
C GLY A 62 -23.04 2.09 6.88
N SER A 63 -22.83 3.30 6.35
CA SER A 63 -23.37 3.73 5.04
C SER A 63 -22.77 2.99 3.86
N ALA A 64 -21.58 2.40 4.01
CA ALA A 64 -20.91 1.58 3.02
C ALA A 64 -20.06 0.48 3.68
N GLN A 65 -19.67 -0.53 2.90
CA GLN A 65 -18.83 -1.62 3.37
C GLN A 65 -17.40 -1.52 2.86
N VAL A 66 -17.16 -0.69 1.86
CA VAL A 66 -15.86 -0.54 1.19
C VAL A 66 -15.47 0.92 1.10
N THR A 67 -14.25 1.24 1.50
CA THR A 67 -13.63 2.55 1.29
C THR A 67 -12.48 2.41 0.32
N ILE A 68 -12.48 3.18 -0.74
CA ILE A 68 -11.39 3.23 -1.72
C ILE A 68 -10.57 4.47 -1.47
N LEU A 69 -9.27 4.27 -1.22
CA LEU A 69 -8.28 5.33 -1.07
C LEU A 69 -7.43 5.39 -2.33
N ASP A 70 -7.78 6.28 -3.24
CA ASP A 70 -7.02 6.49 -4.47
C ASP A 70 -5.74 7.26 -4.19
N LEU A 71 -4.59 6.63 -4.45
CA LEU A 71 -3.26 7.19 -4.27
C LEU A 71 -2.57 7.58 -5.58
N SER A 72 -3.27 7.49 -6.72
CA SER A 72 -2.69 7.77 -8.06
C SER A 72 -2.15 9.20 -8.20
N GLY A 73 -2.75 10.18 -7.50
CA GLY A 73 -2.30 11.57 -7.49
C GLY A 73 -1.19 11.88 -6.47
N VAL A 74 -0.76 10.89 -5.68
CA VAL A 74 0.24 11.09 -4.63
C VAL A 74 1.65 10.91 -5.19
N PRO A 75 2.59 11.86 -4.95
CA PRO A 75 3.97 11.68 -5.37
C PRO A 75 4.61 10.41 -4.80
N PHE A 76 5.34 9.66 -5.66
CA PHE A 76 5.91 8.36 -5.32
C PHE A 76 6.80 8.37 -4.07
N ASP A 77 7.52 9.45 -3.82
CA ASP A 77 8.43 9.60 -2.68
C ASP A 77 7.72 9.66 -1.31
N ILE A 78 6.42 9.96 -1.28
CA ILE A 78 5.62 10.03 -0.04
C ILE A 78 4.55 8.94 0.07
N VAL A 79 4.24 8.20 -0.99
CA VAL A 79 3.24 7.11 -0.98
C VAL A 79 3.53 6.12 0.16
N ASN A 80 4.77 5.69 0.31
CA ASN A 80 5.17 4.78 1.38
C ASN A 80 4.85 5.30 2.78
N THR A 81 5.03 6.61 3.00
CA THR A 81 4.73 7.25 4.29
C THR A 81 3.23 7.29 4.54
N ILE A 82 2.44 7.61 3.52
CA ILE A 82 0.98 7.67 3.61
C ILE A 82 0.40 6.29 3.86
N VAL A 83 0.81 5.28 3.09
CA VAL A 83 0.36 3.89 3.30
C VAL A 83 0.72 3.40 4.70
N SER A 84 1.94 3.69 5.17
CA SER A 84 2.36 3.34 6.54
C SER A 84 1.48 3.99 7.59
N LEU A 85 1.19 5.28 7.44
CA LEU A 85 0.37 6.04 8.38
C LEU A 85 -1.06 5.54 8.42
N LEU A 86 -1.68 5.34 7.26
CA LEU A 86 -3.05 4.85 7.14
C LEU A 86 -3.19 3.43 7.70
N ALA A 87 -2.31 2.52 7.31
CA ALA A 87 -2.31 1.14 7.82
C ALA A 87 -2.13 1.11 9.34
N ARG A 88 -1.22 1.94 9.87
CA ARG A 88 -1.02 2.08 11.32
C ARG A 88 -2.24 2.65 12.03
N LEU A 89 -2.84 3.72 11.52
CA LEU A 89 -4.02 4.33 12.13
C LEU A 89 -5.18 3.34 12.21
N ILE A 90 -5.42 2.57 11.14
CA ILE A 90 -6.47 1.56 11.08
C ILE A 90 -6.18 0.43 12.06
N PHE A 91 -4.94 -0.04 12.12
CA PHE A 91 -4.53 -1.08 13.06
C PHE A 91 -4.65 -0.60 14.51
N ASP A 92 -4.11 0.58 14.84
CA ASP A 92 -4.17 1.16 16.17
C ASP A 92 -5.62 1.43 16.60
N PHE A 93 -6.50 1.86 15.67
CA PHE A 93 -7.93 1.98 15.96
C PHE A 93 -8.50 0.66 16.47
N ASN A 94 -8.33 -0.42 15.74
CA ASN A 94 -8.90 -1.72 16.12
C ASN A 94 -8.16 -2.36 17.30
N PHE A 95 -6.88 -2.06 17.48
CA PHE A 95 -6.11 -2.47 18.65
C PHE A 95 -6.74 -1.96 19.95
N TRP A 96 -7.18 -0.70 19.99
CA TRP A 96 -7.81 -0.06 21.13
C TRP A 96 -9.35 -0.20 21.16
N ASN A 97 -9.95 -0.70 20.10
CA ASN A 97 -11.40 -0.87 20.00
C ASN A 97 -11.87 -2.04 20.90
N PRO A 98 -12.71 -1.78 21.94
CA PRO A 98 -13.23 -2.84 22.79
C PRO A 98 -14.16 -3.79 22.02
N SER A 99 -14.84 -3.29 20.98
CA SER A 99 -15.76 -4.04 20.10
C SER A 99 -15.07 -4.57 18.82
N ARG A 100 -13.75 -4.73 18.82
CA ARG A 100 -12.98 -5.18 17.63
C ARG A 100 -13.43 -6.51 17.03
N ARG A 101 -14.07 -7.38 17.83
CA ARG A 101 -14.60 -8.66 17.34
C ARG A 101 -15.80 -8.49 16.41
N ASP A 102 -16.57 -7.42 16.65
CA ASP A 102 -17.77 -7.10 15.88
C ASP A 102 -17.49 -6.13 14.73
N PHE A 103 -16.22 -5.65 14.64
CA PHE A 103 -15.77 -4.70 13.64
C PHE A 103 -14.49 -5.19 12.92
N PRO A 104 -14.57 -6.30 12.16
CA PRO A 104 -13.42 -6.80 11.40
C PRO A 104 -13.09 -5.85 10.25
N ILE A 105 -11.79 -5.64 10.02
CA ILE A 105 -11.27 -4.78 8.94
C ILE A 105 -10.38 -5.61 8.03
N LEU A 106 -10.61 -5.53 6.73
CA LEU A 106 -9.73 -6.06 5.68
C LEU A 106 -9.03 -4.90 4.98
N LEU A 107 -7.72 -4.87 5.05
CA LEU A 107 -6.88 -3.94 4.28
C LEU A 107 -6.48 -4.59 2.96
N VAL A 108 -6.91 -4.02 1.84
CA VAL A 108 -6.53 -4.47 0.51
C VAL A 108 -5.41 -3.57 -0.04
N PHE A 109 -4.28 -4.16 -0.38
CA PHE A 109 -3.13 -3.47 -0.96
C PHE A 109 -3.02 -3.84 -2.44
N GLU A 110 -3.55 -2.96 -3.30
CA GLU A 110 -3.45 -3.07 -4.76
C GLU A 110 -2.06 -2.63 -5.22
N GLU A 111 -1.52 -3.32 -6.25
CA GLU A 111 -0.17 -3.11 -6.77
C GLU A 111 0.90 -3.03 -5.66
N ALA A 112 0.81 -3.97 -4.73
CA ALA A 112 1.55 -3.97 -3.46
C ALA A 112 3.08 -3.88 -3.63
N HIS A 113 3.63 -4.32 -4.75
CA HIS A 113 5.06 -4.22 -5.06
C HIS A 113 5.58 -2.76 -5.06
N ASN A 114 4.70 -1.77 -5.27
CA ASN A 114 5.08 -0.36 -5.28
C ASN A 114 5.42 0.19 -3.88
N TYR A 115 4.86 -0.38 -2.81
CA TYR A 115 5.04 0.16 -1.45
C TYR A 115 5.36 -0.89 -0.39
N LEU A 116 5.30 -2.18 -0.72
CA LEU A 116 5.69 -3.30 0.15
C LEU A 116 6.86 -4.10 -0.45
N PRO A 117 7.96 -3.46 -0.89
CA PRO A 117 9.01 -4.11 -1.67
C PRO A 117 9.75 -5.19 -0.87
N SER A 118 10.21 -6.25 -1.57
CA SER A 118 11.02 -7.34 -1.02
C SER A 118 12.41 -6.87 -0.57
N SER A 119 13.01 -5.93 -1.31
CA SER A 119 14.36 -5.38 -1.06
C SER A 119 14.39 -3.88 -1.35
N GLY A 120 15.41 -3.18 -0.86
CA GLY A 120 15.62 -1.74 -1.10
C GLY A 120 16.47 -1.09 -0.02
N ILE A 121 17.01 0.11 -0.32
CA ILE A 121 17.80 0.91 0.61
C ILE A 121 16.84 1.45 1.70
N GLY A 122 16.93 0.85 2.87
CA GLY A 122 16.04 1.14 3.99
C GLY A 122 14.69 0.42 3.88
N THR A 123 14.35 -0.37 4.89
CA THR A 123 13.04 -1.02 4.96
C THR A 123 11.94 0.04 4.95
N SER A 124 11.07 0.05 3.95
CA SER A 124 10.02 1.06 3.84
C SER A 124 9.16 1.08 5.11
N ALA A 125 8.72 2.25 5.54
CA ALA A 125 7.85 2.38 6.71
C ALA A 125 6.54 1.60 6.52
N ALA A 126 5.99 1.62 5.31
CA ALA A 126 4.81 0.85 4.95
C ALA A 126 5.04 -0.65 5.12
N ARG A 127 6.14 -1.18 4.58
CA ARG A 127 6.50 -2.59 4.71
C ARG A 127 6.53 -3.02 6.18
N ARG A 128 7.25 -2.31 7.05
CA ARG A 128 7.34 -2.65 8.49
C ARG A 128 5.97 -2.67 9.19
N THR A 129 5.15 -1.67 8.88
CA THR A 129 3.80 -1.58 9.45
C THR A 129 2.93 -2.75 9.00
N VAL A 130 2.92 -3.06 7.70
CA VAL A 130 2.09 -4.14 7.15
C VAL A 130 2.62 -5.52 7.55
N GLU A 131 3.95 -5.73 7.65
CA GLU A 131 4.54 -6.95 8.22
C GLU A 131 4.07 -7.21 9.66
N ARG A 132 3.96 -6.15 10.47
CA ARG A 132 3.39 -6.28 11.81
C ARG A 132 1.92 -6.67 11.77
N ILE A 133 1.13 -6.03 10.91
CA ILE A 133 -0.29 -6.35 10.76
C ILE A 133 -0.47 -7.78 10.26
N ALA A 134 0.35 -8.24 9.30
CA ALA A 134 0.32 -9.61 8.80
C ALA A 134 0.52 -10.65 9.92
N LYS A 135 1.46 -10.37 10.85
CA LYS A 135 1.79 -11.27 11.98
C LYS A 135 0.77 -11.23 13.12
N GLU A 136 0.24 -10.07 13.43
CA GLU A 136 -0.52 -9.83 14.66
C GLU A 136 -1.98 -9.43 14.42
N GLY A 137 -2.34 -8.96 13.24
CA GLY A 137 -3.62 -8.32 12.93
C GLY A 137 -4.84 -9.17 13.28
N ARG A 138 -4.75 -10.49 13.05
CA ARG A 138 -5.81 -11.44 13.38
C ARG A 138 -6.30 -11.33 14.82
N LYS A 139 -5.41 -11.07 15.77
CA LYS A 139 -5.75 -10.93 17.21
C LYS A 139 -6.62 -9.69 17.47
N TYR A 140 -6.55 -8.72 16.59
CA TYR A 140 -7.20 -7.42 16.72
C TYR A 140 -8.29 -7.20 15.66
N GLY A 141 -8.68 -8.26 14.93
CA GLY A 141 -9.72 -8.17 13.90
C GLY A 141 -9.28 -7.40 12.65
N VAL A 142 -7.97 -7.33 12.37
CA VAL A 142 -7.43 -6.71 11.15
C VAL A 142 -6.74 -7.79 10.32
N SER A 143 -7.17 -7.93 9.07
CA SER A 143 -6.57 -8.81 8.07
C SER A 143 -6.06 -8.02 6.88
N ILE A 144 -5.24 -8.67 6.06
CA ILE A 144 -4.68 -8.10 4.85
C ILE A 144 -5.01 -8.95 3.63
N MET A 145 -5.21 -8.29 2.50
CA MET A 145 -5.19 -8.89 1.17
C MET A 145 -4.12 -8.16 0.35
N VAL A 146 -3.24 -8.91 -0.27
CA VAL A 146 -2.15 -8.37 -1.09
C VAL A 146 -2.40 -8.75 -2.53
N VAL A 147 -2.50 -7.76 -3.41
CA VAL A 147 -2.70 -7.93 -4.84
C VAL A 147 -1.46 -7.41 -5.56
N SER A 148 -0.83 -8.23 -6.38
CA SER A 148 0.37 -7.86 -7.12
C SER A 148 0.54 -8.70 -8.37
N GLN A 149 1.02 -8.09 -9.45
CA GLN A 149 1.44 -8.76 -10.67
C GLN A 149 2.88 -9.31 -10.57
N ARG A 150 3.64 -8.86 -9.57
CA ARG A 150 5.05 -9.18 -9.35
C ARG A 150 5.31 -9.68 -7.94
N PRO A 151 4.87 -10.90 -7.60
CA PRO A 151 5.00 -11.43 -6.25
C PRO A 151 6.45 -11.49 -5.74
N VAL A 152 7.45 -11.71 -6.61
CA VAL A 152 8.87 -11.70 -6.22
C VAL A 152 9.34 -10.33 -5.72
N GLU A 153 8.68 -9.25 -6.10
CA GLU A 153 9.00 -7.89 -5.68
C GLU A 153 8.31 -7.48 -4.37
N VAL A 154 7.38 -8.29 -3.86
CA VAL A 154 6.68 -8.05 -2.58
C VAL A 154 7.43 -8.71 -1.42
N SER A 155 7.35 -8.12 -0.23
CA SER A 155 7.95 -8.66 0.99
C SER A 155 7.59 -10.12 1.23
N GLU A 156 8.60 -10.98 1.31
CA GLU A 156 8.43 -12.40 1.63
C GLU A 156 7.80 -12.60 3.00
N THR A 157 8.15 -11.77 3.97
CA THR A 157 7.55 -11.81 5.32
C THR A 157 6.03 -11.61 5.26
N ILE A 158 5.53 -10.72 4.40
CA ILE A 158 4.10 -10.46 4.26
C ILE A 158 3.43 -11.65 3.57
N LEU A 159 3.98 -12.08 2.43
CA LEU A 159 3.37 -13.15 1.65
C LEU A 159 3.36 -14.48 2.41
N SER A 160 4.44 -14.81 3.14
CA SER A 160 4.49 -16.04 3.96
C SER A 160 3.50 -16.06 5.14
N GLN A 161 2.93 -14.93 5.51
CA GLN A 161 1.85 -14.85 6.51
C GLN A 161 0.45 -14.97 5.90
N CYS A 162 0.34 -14.99 4.58
CA CYS A 162 -0.92 -15.24 3.91
C CYS A 162 -1.26 -16.74 3.99
N ASN A 163 -2.46 -17.05 4.45
CA ASN A 163 -2.93 -18.43 4.58
C ASN A 163 -3.56 -18.95 3.28
N ASN A 164 -3.94 -18.04 2.37
CA ASN A 164 -4.64 -18.36 1.14
C ASN A 164 -4.05 -17.60 -0.03
N TYR A 165 -3.97 -18.26 -1.17
CA TYR A 165 -3.46 -17.70 -2.42
C TYR A 165 -4.46 -17.94 -3.54
N VAL A 166 -4.76 -16.89 -4.28
CA VAL A 166 -5.47 -16.93 -5.55
C VAL A 166 -4.48 -16.51 -6.63
N ILE A 167 -4.01 -17.47 -7.40
CA ILE A 167 -2.89 -17.29 -8.33
C ILE A 167 -3.44 -17.38 -9.74
N MET A 168 -3.43 -16.26 -10.44
CA MET A 168 -3.79 -16.19 -11.86
C MET A 168 -2.57 -16.53 -12.73
N ARG A 169 -2.70 -16.39 -14.05
CA ARG A 169 -1.62 -16.70 -14.98
C ARG A 169 -0.34 -15.91 -14.68
N LEU A 170 0.76 -16.62 -14.43
CA LEU A 170 2.09 -16.08 -14.27
C LEU A 170 3.01 -16.69 -15.33
N THR A 171 3.63 -15.84 -16.15
CA THR A 171 4.53 -16.25 -17.24
C THR A 171 6.00 -16.09 -16.88
N ASN A 172 6.34 -15.22 -15.91
CA ASN A 172 7.72 -14.97 -15.49
C ASN A 172 8.22 -16.13 -14.60
N PRO A 173 9.33 -16.81 -14.98
CA PRO A 173 9.88 -17.93 -14.20
C PRO A 173 10.32 -17.54 -12.78
N LEU A 174 10.79 -16.31 -12.54
CA LEU A 174 11.18 -15.85 -11.21
C LEU A 174 9.96 -15.80 -10.27
N ASP A 175 8.85 -15.27 -10.76
CA ASP A 175 7.60 -15.20 -9.99
C ASP A 175 7.04 -16.61 -9.73
N GLN A 176 7.09 -17.52 -10.73
CA GLN A 176 6.68 -18.92 -10.56
C GLN A 176 7.51 -19.64 -9.50
N ASN A 177 8.84 -19.51 -9.57
CA ASN A 177 9.74 -20.12 -8.59
C ASN A 177 9.54 -19.53 -7.18
N TYR A 178 9.18 -18.25 -7.10
CA TYR A 178 8.87 -17.63 -5.83
C TYR A 178 7.58 -18.18 -5.23
N ILE A 179 6.52 -18.30 -6.01
CA ILE A 179 5.25 -18.92 -5.58
C ILE A 179 5.45 -20.38 -5.16
N LYS A 180 6.28 -21.17 -5.87
CA LYS A 180 6.61 -22.55 -5.48
C LYS A 180 7.16 -22.67 -4.06
N ARG A 181 7.89 -21.67 -3.60
CA ARG A 181 8.44 -21.64 -2.23
C ARG A 181 7.43 -21.22 -1.16
N LEU A 182 6.36 -20.52 -1.55
CA LEU A 182 5.32 -20.04 -0.63
C LEU A 182 4.22 -21.09 -0.39
N VAL A 183 3.95 -21.92 -1.39
CA VAL A 183 2.96 -23.00 -1.25
C VAL A 183 3.59 -24.25 -0.63
N PRO A 184 2.82 -25.09 0.07
CA PRO A 184 3.32 -26.37 0.59
C PRO A 184 3.92 -27.23 -0.51
N ASP A 185 4.99 -28.00 -0.19
CA ASP A 185 5.71 -28.85 -1.14
C ASP A 185 4.82 -29.83 -1.90
N SER A 186 3.78 -30.34 -1.23
CA SER A 186 2.77 -31.22 -1.83
C SER A 186 2.02 -30.59 -3.02
N PHE A 187 2.02 -29.27 -3.14
CA PHE A 187 1.33 -28.52 -4.17
C PHE A 187 2.30 -27.84 -5.17
N ALA A 188 3.60 -27.97 -4.97
CA ALA A 188 4.61 -27.33 -5.83
C ALA A 188 4.44 -27.71 -7.32
N GLY A 189 4.06 -28.96 -7.62
CA GLY A 189 3.80 -29.41 -8.99
C GLY A 189 2.59 -28.74 -9.67
N LEU A 190 1.64 -28.22 -8.88
CA LEU A 190 0.49 -27.50 -9.43
C LEU A 190 0.85 -26.10 -9.94
N VAL A 191 1.97 -25.54 -9.46
CA VAL A 191 2.46 -24.23 -9.92
C VAL A 191 2.94 -24.29 -11.37
N ASP A 192 3.30 -25.47 -11.88
CA ASP A 192 3.74 -25.66 -13.27
C ASP A 192 2.65 -25.37 -14.30
N VAL A 193 1.38 -25.38 -13.89
CA VAL A 193 0.26 -25.03 -14.80
C VAL A 193 0.05 -23.51 -14.95
N LEU A 194 0.64 -22.67 -14.08
CA LEU A 194 0.39 -21.23 -14.05
C LEU A 194 0.62 -20.51 -15.39
N PRO A 195 1.66 -20.82 -16.19
CA PRO A 195 1.85 -20.21 -17.49
C PRO A 195 0.75 -20.53 -18.50
N SER A 196 0.10 -21.70 -18.35
CA SER A 196 -0.92 -22.21 -19.26
C SER A 196 -2.35 -21.85 -18.87
N LEU A 197 -2.55 -21.17 -17.75
CA LEU A 197 -3.88 -20.71 -17.34
C LEU A 197 -4.44 -19.72 -18.37
N ARG A 198 -5.73 -19.85 -18.65
CA ARG A 198 -6.47 -18.93 -19.52
C ARG A 198 -6.75 -17.61 -18.78
N GLN A 199 -7.20 -16.63 -19.53
CA GLN A 199 -7.70 -15.39 -18.93
C GLN A 199 -8.89 -15.68 -18.01
N GLY A 200 -8.85 -15.15 -16.78
CA GLY A 200 -9.87 -15.39 -15.76
C GLY A 200 -9.76 -16.76 -15.06
N GLU A 201 -8.82 -17.64 -15.45
CA GLU A 201 -8.54 -18.85 -14.67
C GLU A 201 -7.60 -18.56 -13.51
N ALA A 202 -7.83 -19.21 -12.39
CA ALA A 202 -7.01 -19.11 -11.19
C ALA A 202 -6.77 -20.48 -10.54
N LEU A 203 -5.62 -20.62 -9.90
CA LEU A 203 -5.32 -21.69 -8.96
C LEU A 203 -5.53 -21.13 -7.54
N ILE A 204 -6.41 -21.74 -6.76
CA ILE A 204 -6.65 -21.40 -5.36
C ILE A 204 -5.95 -22.43 -4.49
N VAL A 205 -5.17 -21.97 -3.51
CA VAL A 205 -4.41 -22.80 -2.56
C VAL A 205 -4.48 -22.16 -1.18
N GLY A 206 -4.68 -22.95 -0.14
CA GLY A 206 -4.61 -22.50 1.24
C GLY A 206 -5.65 -23.10 2.17
N GLU A 207 -5.75 -22.55 3.37
CA GLU A 207 -6.58 -23.08 4.45
C GLU A 207 -8.10 -22.92 4.24
N ALA A 208 -8.51 -22.03 3.35
CA ALA A 208 -9.93 -21.80 3.05
C ALA A 208 -10.57 -22.92 2.23
N ILE A 209 -9.76 -23.81 1.65
CA ILE A 209 -10.21 -24.92 0.81
C ILE A 209 -9.56 -26.23 1.25
N SER A 210 -10.29 -27.34 1.13
CA SER A 210 -9.79 -28.67 1.52
C SER A 210 -8.73 -29.23 0.58
N MET A 211 -8.70 -28.78 -0.68
CA MET A 211 -7.70 -29.16 -1.69
C MET A 211 -7.51 -28.01 -2.69
N PRO A 212 -6.33 -27.90 -3.31
CA PRO A 212 -6.11 -26.93 -4.38
C PRO A 212 -7.11 -27.06 -5.51
N LEU A 213 -7.63 -25.95 -5.97
CA LEU A 213 -8.65 -25.90 -7.02
C LEU A 213 -8.20 -25.01 -8.17
N ARG A 214 -8.34 -25.50 -9.39
CA ARG A 214 -8.31 -24.67 -10.59
C ARG A 214 -9.74 -24.23 -10.90
N VAL A 215 -9.98 -22.94 -10.96
CA VAL A 215 -11.30 -22.35 -11.13
C VAL A 215 -11.29 -21.34 -12.29
N GLN A 216 -12.45 -21.20 -12.94
CA GLN A 216 -12.74 -20.09 -13.83
C GLN A 216 -13.46 -19.03 -12.99
N VAL A 217 -12.88 -17.85 -12.88
CA VAL A 217 -13.50 -16.71 -12.20
C VAL A 217 -14.59 -16.16 -13.12
N ASP A 218 -15.78 -15.96 -12.56
CA ASP A 218 -16.89 -15.37 -13.30
C ASP A 218 -16.58 -13.91 -13.68
N PHE A 219 -17.10 -13.51 -14.83
CA PHE A 219 -16.98 -12.12 -15.26
C PHE A 219 -17.82 -11.22 -14.34
N PRO A 220 -17.25 -10.15 -13.77
CA PRO A 220 -17.97 -9.32 -12.81
C PRO A 220 -19.14 -8.59 -13.45
N LYS A 221 -20.24 -8.48 -12.68
CA LYS A 221 -21.43 -7.71 -13.07
C LYS A 221 -21.77 -6.70 -11.96
N PRO A 222 -21.80 -5.38 -12.24
CA PRO A 222 -21.61 -4.72 -13.53
C PRO A 222 -20.16 -4.87 -14.04
N GLU A 223 -20.01 -4.75 -15.37
CA GLU A 223 -18.69 -4.78 -16.01
C GLU A 223 -17.84 -3.60 -15.53
N PRO A 224 -16.55 -3.84 -15.16
CA PRO A 224 -15.69 -2.74 -14.72
C PRO A 224 -15.45 -1.75 -15.88
N ASP A 225 -15.54 -0.48 -15.59
CA ASP A 225 -15.19 0.59 -16.53
C ASP A 225 -13.66 0.79 -16.55
N SER A 226 -12.94 -0.24 -17.03
CA SER A 226 -11.49 -0.25 -17.17
C SER A 226 -11.14 -0.63 -18.60
N SER A 227 -11.22 0.32 -19.52
CA SER A 227 -10.83 0.09 -20.91
C SER A 227 -9.40 0.52 -21.14
N ASP A 228 -8.56 -0.38 -21.66
CA ASP A 228 -7.26 -0.02 -22.18
C ASP A 228 -7.40 0.97 -23.36
N ILE A 229 -6.47 1.92 -23.44
CA ILE A 229 -6.42 2.85 -24.57
C ILE A 229 -6.13 2.05 -25.83
N LYS A 230 -7.05 2.08 -26.77
CA LYS A 230 -6.86 1.44 -28.07
C LYS A 230 -5.92 2.29 -28.94
N PHE A 231 -4.63 2.14 -28.75
CA PHE A 231 -3.59 2.96 -29.37
C PHE A 231 -3.72 3.04 -30.88
N TYR A 232 -3.91 1.90 -31.56
CA TYR A 232 -4.00 1.88 -33.03
C TYR A 232 -5.24 2.59 -33.60
N GLU A 233 -6.32 2.76 -32.81
CA GLU A 233 -7.47 3.59 -33.18
C GLU A 233 -7.19 5.08 -33.00
N LYS A 234 -6.30 5.44 -32.05
CA LYS A 234 -5.94 6.82 -31.71
C LYS A 234 -4.76 7.34 -32.54
N TRP A 235 -3.97 6.47 -33.13
CA TRP A 235 -2.80 6.82 -33.96
C TRP A 235 -3.11 6.89 -35.47
N LYS A 236 -4.37 6.98 -35.85
CA LYS A 236 -4.79 7.24 -37.23
C LYS A 236 -4.83 8.74 -37.51
#